data_18835cce8361cee2e8149ad00335d187
#
_entry.id   18835cce8361cee2e8149ad00335d187
#
_cell.length_a   1.000
_cell.length_b   1.000
_cell.length_c   1.000
_cell.angle_alpha   90.00
_cell.angle_beta   90.00
_cell.angle_gamma   90.00
#
_symmetry.space_group_name_H-M   'P 1'
#
loop_
_entity.id
_entity.type
_entity.pdbx_description
1 polymer ?
#
loop_
_entity_poly.entity_id
_entity_poly.type
_entity_poly.pdbx_seq_one_letter_code
_entity_poly.pdbx_strand_id
1 'polypeptide(L)'
;MLQGMSQGIMQVVVIGYVWPEPNSSAAGQNMLALINQFLSYGHNVTFMTAATDSIHKTDLDNIGVSSEAVALNCSSFNERIEKLSPNVVIFDRYMTEEQFSWRVKDACPSAIRILNTEDLHSLRQARHDAVKAHDNALRASKETAASPVVAHIANAAKEADYNTPLAQREIAAILRCDLTLVISRTEYALLTDYYHVPAKQLYYHPLNLSLIHI
;
A
#
# COMPACT_ATOMS: atom_id res chain seq x y z
N MET A 1 -17.34 7.46 -32.85
CA MET A 1 -17.82 8.49 -31.88
C MET A 1 -17.99 7.78 -30.55
N LEU A 2 -17.00 7.83 -29.68
CA LEU A 2 -17.13 7.41 -28.29
C LEU A 2 -17.83 8.54 -27.56
N GLN A 3 -19.13 8.37 -27.30
CA GLN A 3 -19.88 9.27 -26.44
C GLN A 3 -19.20 9.27 -25.06
N GLY A 4 -18.66 10.43 -24.67
CA GLY A 4 -18.11 10.63 -23.33
C GLY A 4 -19.22 10.40 -22.31
N MET A 5 -19.14 9.24 -21.64
CA MET A 5 -19.86 9.06 -20.39
C MET A 5 -19.29 10.13 -19.43
N SER A 6 -20.08 11.10 -19.07
CA SER A 6 -19.78 12.02 -17.97
C SER A 6 -19.58 11.13 -16.73
N GLN A 7 -18.32 10.81 -16.39
CA GLN A 7 -18.02 10.18 -15.12
C GLN A 7 -18.37 11.20 -14.04
N GLY A 8 -19.33 10.87 -13.21
CA GLY A 8 -19.70 11.72 -12.07
C GLY A 8 -18.50 11.95 -11.17
N ILE A 9 -18.44 13.10 -10.50
CA ILE A 9 -17.42 13.42 -9.50
C ILE A 9 -17.55 12.40 -8.36
N MET A 10 -16.47 11.68 -8.08
CA MET A 10 -16.41 10.74 -6.96
C MET A 10 -15.83 11.39 -5.72
N GLN A 11 -16.30 10.95 -4.56
CA GLN A 11 -15.67 11.19 -3.27
C GLN A 11 -14.69 10.06 -2.98
N VAL A 12 -13.41 10.36 -2.94
CA VAL A 12 -12.32 9.42 -2.64
C VAL A 12 -11.77 9.73 -1.26
N VAL A 13 -11.68 8.72 -0.41
CA VAL A 13 -11.00 8.82 0.88
C VAL A 13 -9.74 7.98 0.84
N VAL A 14 -8.60 8.55 1.18
CA VAL A 14 -7.34 7.85 1.37
C VAL A 14 -7.04 7.76 2.87
N ILE A 15 -6.86 6.55 3.38
CA ILE A 15 -6.45 6.32 4.77
C ILE A 15 -4.98 5.96 4.78
N GLY A 16 -4.14 6.96 5.07
CA GLY A 16 -2.69 6.85 5.07
C GLY A 16 -2.15 6.18 6.35
N TYR A 17 -1.15 5.33 6.20
CA TYR A 17 -0.38 4.81 7.34
C TYR A 17 0.44 5.92 7.99
N VAL A 18 1.00 6.81 7.17
CA VAL A 18 1.73 8.02 7.56
C VAL A 18 1.30 9.19 6.67
N TRP A 19 1.68 10.39 7.04
CA TRP A 19 1.56 11.56 6.16
C TRP A 19 2.42 11.39 4.91
N PRO A 20 1.98 11.84 3.71
CA PRO A 20 2.80 11.78 2.50
C PRO A 20 4.01 12.72 2.62
N GLU A 21 5.20 12.13 2.56
CA GLU A 21 6.49 12.84 2.60
C GLU A 21 7.31 12.51 1.34
N PRO A 22 7.07 13.19 0.21
CA PRO A 22 7.68 12.84 -1.07
C PRO A 22 9.19 13.07 -1.11
N ASN A 23 9.70 13.97 -0.26
CA ASN A 23 11.13 14.26 -0.16
C ASN A 23 11.88 13.24 0.73
N SER A 24 11.13 12.43 1.51
CA SER A 24 11.71 11.49 2.45
C SER A 24 11.59 10.04 1.98
N SER A 25 10.61 9.73 1.13
CA SER A 25 10.33 8.32 0.75
C SER A 25 9.69 8.16 -0.63
N ALA A 26 10.01 7.05 -1.29
CA ALA A 26 9.34 6.63 -2.52
C ALA A 26 7.83 6.37 -2.30
N ALA A 27 7.45 5.86 -1.13
CA ALA A 27 6.05 5.66 -0.75
C ALA A 27 5.28 6.99 -0.68
N GLY A 28 5.89 8.05 -0.12
CA GLY A 28 5.30 9.39 -0.11
C GLY A 28 5.11 9.96 -1.51
N GLN A 29 6.07 9.74 -2.41
CA GLN A 29 5.95 10.15 -3.82
C GLN A 29 4.84 9.36 -4.54
N ASN A 30 4.76 8.05 -4.33
CA ASN A 30 3.75 7.19 -4.92
C ASN A 30 2.35 7.58 -4.45
N MET A 31 2.18 7.83 -3.16
CA MET A 31 0.91 8.27 -2.58
C MET A 31 0.45 9.61 -3.17
N LEU A 32 1.34 10.60 -3.29
CA LEU A 32 1.00 11.87 -3.94
C LEU A 32 0.67 11.71 -5.42
N ALA A 33 1.39 10.84 -6.13
CA ALA A 33 1.08 10.57 -7.54
C ALA A 33 -0.33 9.98 -7.68
N LEU A 34 -0.71 9.03 -6.81
CA LEU A 34 -2.03 8.43 -6.77
C LEU A 34 -3.13 9.48 -6.46
N ILE A 35 -2.92 10.33 -5.46
CA ILE A 35 -3.82 11.42 -5.10
C ILE A 35 -4.00 12.37 -6.29
N ASN A 36 -2.90 12.84 -6.89
CA ASN A 36 -2.92 13.75 -8.03
C ASN A 36 -3.64 13.15 -9.24
N GLN A 37 -3.57 11.84 -9.43
CA GLN A 37 -4.31 11.16 -10.48
C GLN A 37 -5.82 11.30 -10.29
N PHE A 38 -6.34 11.09 -9.08
CA PHE A 38 -7.76 11.31 -8.80
C PHE A 38 -8.18 12.77 -8.98
N LEU A 39 -7.36 13.72 -8.50
CA LEU A 39 -7.60 15.14 -8.69
C LEU A 39 -7.65 15.54 -10.18
N SER A 40 -6.75 14.97 -11.00
CA SER A 40 -6.69 15.23 -12.44
C SER A 40 -7.93 14.78 -13.20
N TYR A 41 -8.66 13.79 -12.67
CA TYR A 41 -9.96 13.34 -13.17
C TYR A 41 -11.14 14.13 -12.58
N GLY A 42 -10.88 15.16 -11.78
CA GLY A 42 -11.91 16.02 -11.17
C GLY A 42 -12.61 15.41 -9.97
N HIS A 43 -12.02 14.40 -9.32
CA HIS A 43 -12.58 13.77 -8.12
C HIS A 43 -12.22 14.57 -6.86
N ASN A 44 -13.07 14.52 -5.84
CA ASN A 44 -12.77 15.07 -4.53
C ASN A 44 -11.97 14.06 -3.72
N VAL A 45 -10.86 14.49 -3.11
CA VAL A 45 -10.01 13.63 -2.30
C VAL A 45 -9.95 14.16 -0.87
N THR A 46 -10.16 13.26 0.09
CA THR A 46 -9.92 13.49 1.52
C THR A 46 -8.85 12.52 1.99
N PHE A 47 -7.80 13.03 2.61
CA PHE A 47 -6.74 12.21 3.21
C PHE A 47 -6.92 12.14 4.72
N MET A 48 -6.91 10.94 5.27
CA MET A 48 -7.04 10.68 6.71
C MET A 48 -5.86 9.86 7.20
N THR A 49 -5.35 10.14 8.39
CA THR A 49 -4.33 9.30 9.01
C THR A 49 -4.40 9.37 10.54
N ALA A 50 -4.02 8.27 11.19
CA ALA A 50 -3.85 8.23 12.65
C ALA A 50 -2.39 8.51 13.08
N ALA A 51 -1.50 8.79 12.12
CA ALA A 51 -0.12 9.12 12.41
C ALA A 51 0.02 10.49 13.07
N THR A 52 1.03 10.62 13.92
CA THR A 52 1.47 11.91 14.46
C THR A 52 1.81 12.87 13.33
N ASP A 53 1.61 14.15 13.59
CA ASP A 53 1.94 15.19 12.62
C ASP A 53 3.45 15.22 12.32
N SER A 54 3.80 15.59 11.09
CA SER A 54 5.18 15.66 10.61
C SER A 54 5.47 17.01 9.95
N ILE A 55 6.62 17.57 10.29
CA ILE A 55 7.11 18.82 9.69
C ILE A 55 7.53 18.64 8.21
N HIS A 56 7.68 17.40 7.76
CA HIS A 56 8.09 17.05 6.40
C HIS A 56 6.91 16.63 5.51
N LYS A 57 5.68 16.62 6.08
CA LYS A 57 4.48 16.27 5.31
C LYS A 57 4.22 17.29 4.20
N THR A 58 3.66 16.81 3.11
CA THR A 58 3.12 17.69 2.08
C THR A 58 1.94 18.48 2.63
N ASP A 59 1.88 19.76 2.28
CA ASP A 59 0.69 20.57 2.47
C ASP A 59 -0.38 20.14 1.44
N LEU A 60 -1.24 19.21 1.86
CA LEU A 60 -2.28 18.62 1.04
C LEU A 60 -3.38 19.63 0.70
N ASP A 61 -3.65 20.59 1.59
CA ASP A 61 -4.68 21.61 1.38
C ASP A 61 -4.30 22.51 0.20
N ASN A 62 -3.00 22.81 0.02
CA ASN A 62 -2.51 23.60 -1.12
C ASN A 62 -2.70 22.93 -2.49
N ILE A 63 -2.90 21.62 -2.52
CA ILE A 63 -3.21 20.87 -3.76
C ILE A 63 -4.70 20.51 -3.88
N GLY A 64 -5.55 21.05 -3.00
CA GLY A 64 -6.99 20.85 -3.03
C GLY A 64 -7.47 19.52 -2.39
N VAL A 65 -6.69 18.93 -1.51
CA VAL A 65 -7.02 17.71 -0.75
C VAL A 65 -7.35 18.09 0.67
N SER A 66 -8.56 17.81 1.14
CA SER A 66 -8.88 17.95 2.56
C SER A 66 -8.09 16.94 3.38
N SER A 67 -7.42 17.37 4.45
CA SER A 67 -6.61 16.49 5.28
C SER A 67 -7.06 16.47 6.75
N GLU A 68 -7.14 15.27 7.34
CA GLU A 68 -7.68 15.09 8.69
C GLU A 68 -6.87 14.06 9.49
N ALA A 69 -6.56 14.39 10.73
CA ALA A 69 -6.08 13.41 11.71
C ALA A 69 -7.26 12.64 12.30
N VAL A 70 -7.17 11.31 12.37
CA VAL A 70 -8.20 10.45 12.93
C VAL A 70 -7.66 9.67 14.13
N ALA A 71 -8.52 9.43 15.11
CA ALA A 71 -8.15 8.63 16.26
C ALA A 71 -8.40 7.14 16.01
N LEU A 72 -7.43 6.31 16.41
CA LEU A 72 -7.60 4.86 16.45
C LEU A 72 -8.68 4.49 17.47
N ASN A 73 -9.49 3.48 17.17
CA ASN A 73 -10.50 2.92 18.08
C ASN A 73 -11.52 3.95 18.64
N CYS A 74 -11.80 5.02 17.88
CA CYS A 74 -12.75 6.06 18.26
C CYS A 74 -13.94 6.07 17.29
N SER A 75 -15.17 6.18 17.81
CA SER A 75 -16.40 6.24 17.01
C SER A 75 -16.47 7.44 16.07
N SER A 76 -15.73 8.51 16.37
CA SER A 76 -15.66 9.71 15.51
C SER A 76 -15.27 9.40 14.06
N PHE A 77 -14.45 8.37 13.84
CA PHE A 77 -14.12 7.92 12.49
C PHE A 77 -15.36 7.40 11.74
N ASN A 78 -16.22 6.62 12.41
CA ASN A 78 -17.44 6.07 11.78
C ASN A 78 -18.38 7.20 11.37
N GLU A 79 -18.64 8.15 12.27
CA GLU A 79 -19.47 9.32 11.99
C GLU A 79 -18.91 10.16 10.84
N ARG A 80 -17.57 10.29 10.80
CA ARG A 80 -16.91 11.07 9.75
C ARG A 80 -16.96 10.38 8.39
N ILE A 81 -16.70 9.08 8.32
CA ILE A 81 -16.72 8.34 7.06
C ILE A 81 -18.15 8.23 6.51
N GLU A 82 -19.15 8.06 7.37
CA GLU A 82 -20.55 8.07 7.00
C GLU A 82 -20.95 9.42 6.39
N LYS A 83 -20.56 10.53 7.03
CA LYS A 83 -20.83 11.89 6.54
C LYS A 83 -20.14 12.18 5.20
N LEU A 84 -18.94 11.67 4.97
CA LEU A 84 -18.24 11.79 3.69
C LEU A 84 -18.88 10.95 2.59
N SER A 85 -19.52 9.85 2.95
CA SER A 85 -20.17 8.92 2.02
C SER A 85 -19.31 8.61 0.78
N PRO A 86 -18.10 8.07 0.96
CA PRO A 86 -17.15 7.89 -0.13
C PRO A 86 -17.63 6.87 -1.15
N ASN A 87 -17.29 7.10 -2.43
CA ASN A 87 -17.43 6.12 -3.48
C ASN A 87 -16.27 5.12 -3.47
N VAL A 88 -15.07 5.62 -3.09
CA VAL A 88 -13.83 4.83 -3.05
C VAL A 88 -13.09 5.13 -1.75
N VAL A 89 -12.60 4.08 -1.10
CA VAL A 89 -11.69 4.19 0.05
C VAL A 89 -10.41 3.42 -0.26
N ILE A 90 -9.26 4.10 -0.13
CA ILE A 90 -7.94 3.53 -0.36
C ILE A 90 -7.22 3.39 0.98
N PHE A 91 -6.79 2.17 1.30
CA PHE A 91 -5.99 1.88 2.48
C PHE A 91 -4.51 1.82 2.09
N ASP A 92 -3.69 2.65 2.72
CA ASP A 92 -2.24 2.62 2.55
C ASP A 92 -1.65 1.53 3.44
N ARG A 93 -1.29 0.42 2.84
CA ARG A 93 -0.77 -0.79 3.48
C ARG A 93 -1.82 -1.60 4.26
N TYR A 94 -1.51 -2.88 4.48
CA TYR A 94 -2.42 -3.81 5.15
C TYR A 94 -2.80 -3.38 6.58
N MET A 95 -1.90 -2.66 7.29
CA MET A 95 -2.18 -2.22 8.66
C MET A 95 -3.35 -1.24 8.74
N THR A 96 -3.47 -0.32 7.79
CA THR A 96 -4.61 0.60 7.76
C THR A 96 -5.89 -0.12 7.34
N GLU A 97 -5.78 -1.09 6.46
CA GLU A 97 -6.91 -1.95 6.10
C GLU A 97 -7.46 -2.69 7.33
N GLU A 98 -6.60 -3.36 8.10
CA GLU A 98 -7.00 -4.08 9.32
C GLU A 98 -7.69 -3.18 10.36
N GLN A 99 -7.22 -1.94 10.47
CA GLN A 99 -7.76 -0.98 11.45
C GLN A 99 -9.10 -0.38 11.04
N PHE A 100 -9.29 -0.10 9.75
CA PHE A 100 -10.38 0.76 9.30
C PHE A 100 -11.35 0.09 8.32
N SER A 101 -10.96 -0.97 7.58
CA SER A 101 -11.78 -1.50 6.50
C SER A 101 -13.13 -2.05 6.96
N TRP A 102 -13.19 -2.74 8.09
CA TRP A 102 -14.43 -3.26 8.65
C TRP A 102 -15.39 -2.12 9.03
N ARG A 103 -14.86 -1.00 9.53
CA ARG A 103 -15.63 0.21 9.88
C ARG A 103 -16.18 0.91 8.66
N VAL A 104 -15.36 1.00 7.58
CA VAL A 104 -15.81 1.50 6.28
C VAL A 104 -16.91 0.62 5.72
N LYS A 105 -16.76 -0.71 5.80
CA LYS A 105 -17.78 -1.64 5.32
C LYS A 105 -19.10 -1.49 6.04
N ASP A 106 -19.07 -1.24 7.35
CA ASP A 106 -20.27 -1.04 8.16
C ASP A 106 -20.96 0.29 7.85
N ALA A 107 -20.19 1.39 7.78
CA ALA A 107 -20.73 2.73 7.57
C ALA A 107 -21.06 3.03 6.10
N CYS A 108 -20.30 2.51 5.16
CA CYS A 108 -20.41 2.77 3.72
C CYS A 108 -20.30 1.47 2.92
N PRO A 109 -21.28 0.56 2.99
CA PRO A 109 -21.18 -0.79 2.39
C PRO A 109 -21.03 -0.79 0.87
N SER A 110 -21.43 0.28 0.18
CA SER A 110 -21.30 0.45 -1.28
C SER A 110 -19.97 1.04 -1.73
N ALA A 111 -19.13 1.52 -0.79
CA ALA A 111 -17.83 2.07 -1.12
C ALA A 111 -16.88 0.98 -1.65
N ILE A 112 -16.21 1.24 -2.76
CA ILE A 112 -15.15 0.38 -3.29
C ILE A 112 -13.93 0.52 -2.37
N ARG A 113 -13.42 -0.59 -1.85
CA ARG A 113 -12.26 -0.65 -0.97
C ARG A 113 -11.04 -1.11 -1.76
N ILE A 114 -10.04 -0.26 -1.79
CA ILE A 114 -8.79 -0.49 -2.51
C ILE A 114 -7.66 -0.58 -1.50
N LEU A 115 -6.85 -1.64 -1.58
CA LEU A 115 -5.61 -1.74 -0.84
C LEU A 115 -4.44 -1.27 -1.72
N ASN A 116 -3.69 -0.27 -1.27
CA ASN A 116 -2.38 0.07 -1.83
C ASN A 116 -1.31 -0.63 -0.99
N THR A 117 -0.65 -1.66 -1.52
CA THR A 117 0.33 -2.44 -0.74
C THR A 117 1.60 -1.67 -0.44
N GLU A 118 1.96 -0.70 -1.27
CA GLU A 118 3.29 -0.07 -1.35
C GLU A 118 4.36 -1.10 -1.70
N ASP A 119 4.60 -2.08 -0.84
CA ASP A 119 5.30 -3.34 -1.08
C ASP A 119 4.70 -4.45 -0.21
N LEU A 120 4.99 -5.69 -0.52
CA LEU A 120 4.64 -6.80 0.36
C LEU A 120 5.65 -6.88 1.51
N HIS A 121 5.23 -6.48 2.70
CA HIS A 121 6.05 -6.51 3.92
C HIS A 121 6.51 -7.92 4.26
N SER A 122 5.66 -8.92 4.04
CA SER A 122 6.00 -10.33 4.24
C SER A 122 7.12 -10.80 3.30
N LEU A 123 7.06 -10.38 2.02
CA LEU A 123 8.11 -10.69 1.05
C LEU A 123 9.45 -10.03 1.44
N ARG A 124 9.40 -8.76 1.84
CA ARG A 124 10.58 -8.04 2.33
C ARG A 124 11.17 -8.71 3.56
N GLN A 125 10.33 -9.08 4.54
CA GLN A 125 10.76 -9.77 5.75
C GLN A 125 11.35 -11.14 5.44
N ALA A 126 10.69 -11.95 4.61
CA ALA A 126 11.17 -13.28 4.23
C ALA A 126 12.55 -13.20 3.55
N ARG A 127 12.75 -12.24 2.65
CA ARG A 127 14.04 -11.99 2.00
C ARG A 127 15.12 -11.57 3.00
N HIS A 128 14.79 -10.68 3.92
CA HIS A 128 15.71 -10.23 4.97
C HIS A 128 16.14 -11.41 5.86
N ASP A 129 15.19 -12.23 6.29
CA ASP A 129 15.46 -13.39 7.17
C ASP A 129 16.29 -14.46 6.47
N ALA A 130 16.02 -14.72 5.19
CA ALA A 130 16.80 -15.66 4.38
C ALA A 130 18.25 -15.17 4.19
N VAL A 131 18.46 -13.88 3.90
CA VAL A 131 19.81 -13.29 3.81
C VAL A 131 20.54 -13.43 5.15
N LYS A 132 19.88 -13.06 6.24
CA LYS A 132 20.47 -13.17 7.59
C LYS A 132 20.84 -14.59 7.98
N ALA A 133 19.99 -15.57 7.66
CA ALA A 133 20.27 -16.99 7.90
C ALA A 133 21.49 -17.45 7.11
N HIS A 134 21.56 -17.06 5.84
CA HIS A 134 22.70 -17.38 4.97
C HIS A 134 24.02 -16.77 5.49
N ASP A 135 24.02 -15.49 5.86
CA ASP A 135 25.20 -14.82 6.43
C ASP A 135 25.68 -15.48 7.72
N ASN A 136 24.73 -15.90 8.57
CA ASN A 136 25.07 -16.61 9.81
C ASN A 136 25.69 -18.00 9.53
N ALA A 137 25.17 -18.72 8.52
CA ALA A 137 25.71 -20.00 8.10
C ALA A 137 27.16 -19.87 7.55
N LEU A 138 27.40 -18.83 6.72
CA LEU A 138 28.75 -18.53 6.21
C LEU A 138 29.75 -18.21 7.34
N ARG A 139 29.32 -17.39 8.30
CA ARG A 139 30.17 -17.06 9.48
C ARG A 139 30.49 -18.29 10.32
N ALA A 140 29.54 -19.21 10.46
CA ALA A 140 29.71 -20.46 11.21
C ALA A 140 30.66 -21.44 10.50
N SER A 141 30.63 -21.46 9.15
CA SER A 141 31.52 -22.35 8.33
C SER A 141 32.97 -21.88 8.24
N LYS A 142 33.29 -20.66 8.72
CA LYS A 142 34.63 -20.01 8.55
C LYS A 142 35.08 -19.88 7.09
N GLU A 143 34.17 -20.03 6.13
CA GLU A 143 34.49 -19.84 4.73
C GLU A 143 34.54 -18.34 4.42
N THR A 144 35.59 -17.89 3.76
CA THR A 144 35.70 -16.51 3.26
C THR A 144 34.72 -16.34 2.10
N ALA A 145 33.77 -15.43 2.26
CA ALA A 145 32.76 -15.14 1.25
C ALA A 145 33.40 -14.62 -0.05
N ALA A 146 33.65 -15.54 -0.97
CA ALA A 146 34.16 -15.22 -2.32
C ALA A 146 33.05 -15.10 -3.36
N SER A 147 31.78 -15.10 -2.94
CA SER A 147 30.63 -15.06 -3.86
C SER A 147 30.04 -13.66 -4.00
N PRO A 148 29.69 -13.21 -5.21
CA PRO A 148 29.10 -11.88 -5.40
C PRO A 148 27.79 -11.73 -4.62
N VAL A 149 27.57 -10.60 -3.96
CA VAL A 149 26.38 -10.25 -3.16
C VAL A 149 25.07 -10.57 -3.90
N VAL A 150 25.03 -10.38 -5.22
CA VAL A 150 23.85 -10.65 -6.05
C VAL A 150 23.45 -12.13 -6.05
N ALA A 151 24.44 -13.06 -6.06
CA ALA A 151 24.16 -14.50 -6.02
C ALA A 151 23.60 -14.91 -4.64
N HIS A 152 24.05 -14.29 -3.56
CA HIS A 152 23.53 -14.53 -2.22
C HIS A 152 22.06 -14.10 -2.09
N ILE A 153 21.71 -12.93 -2.60
CA ILE A 153 20.32 -12.43 -2.59
C ILE A 153 19.40 -13.34 -3.41
N ALA A 154 19.85 -13.81 -4.57
CA ALA A 154 19.08 -14.72 -5.43
C ALA A 154 18.86 -16.10 -4.78
N ASN A 155 19.85 -16.63 -4.07
CA ASN A 155 19.72 -17.90 -3.35
C ASN A 155 18.84 -17.75 -2.11
N ALA A 156 19.01 -16.69 -1.33
CA ALA A 156 18.20 -16.38 -0.17
C ALA A 156 16.70 -16.21 -0.55
N ALA A 157 16.40 -15.61 -1.72
CA ALA A 157 15.04 -15.48 -2.20
C ALA A 157 14.36 -16.83 -2.54
N LYS A 158 15.15 -17.88 -2.89
CA LYS A 158 14.62 -19.23 -3.12
C LYS A 158 14.34 -19.99 -1.84
N GLU A 159 15.00 -19.63 -0.75
CA GLU A 159 14.88 -20.26 0.58
C GLU A 159 13.90 -19.50 1.48
N ALA A 160 13.34 -18.39 1.01
CA ALA A 160 12.44 -17.55 1.80
C ALA A 160 11.15 -18.31 2.16
N ASP A 161 10.78 -18.27 3.43
CA ASP A 161 9.48 -18.76 3.89
C ASP A 161 8.41 -17.70 3.60
N TYR A 162 7.50 -18.04 2.70
CA TYR A 162 6.36 -17.17 2.34
C TYR A 162 5.09 -17.48 3.14
N ASN A 163 5.08 -18.51 3.99
CA ASN A 163 3.92 -18.89 4.81
C ASN A 163 4.09 -18.42 6.26
N THR A 164 4.27 -17.14 6.45
CA THR A 164 4.43 -16.53 7.78
C THR A 164 3.13 -15.94 8.30
N PRO A 165 2.98 -15.72 9.63
CA PRO A 165 1.85 -14.99 10.17
C PRO A 165 1.66 -13.60 9.55
N LEU A 166 2.77 -12.93 9.19
CA LEU A 166 2.73 -11.64 8.51
C LEU A 166 2.12 -11.77 7.10
N ALA A 167 2.54 -12.78 6.33
CA ALA A 167 1.98 -13.05 5.02
C ALA A 167 0.48 -13.36 5.09
N GLN A 168 0.05 -14.15 6.07
CA GLN A 168 -1.37 -14.46 6.27
C GLN A 168 -2.21 -13.19 6.53
N ARG A 169 -1.68 -12.24 7.30
CA ARG A 169 -2.36 -10.95 7.54
C ARG A 169 -2.45 -10.11 6.27
N GLU A 170 -1.36 -10.00 5.50
CA GLU A 170 -1.36 -9.26 4.24
C GLU A 170 -2.32 -9.87 3.21
N ILE A 171 -2.28 -11.20 3.03
CA ILE A 171 -3.19 -11.89 2.12
C ILE A 171 -4.64 -11.73 2.58
N ALA A 172 -4.92 -11.81 3.87
CA ALA A 172 -6.26 -11.56 4.39
C ALA A 172 -6.74 -10.12 4.10
N ALA A 173 -5.87 -9.11 4.23
CA ALA A 173 -6.20 -7.73 3.88
C ALA A 173 -6.50 -7.58 2.38
N ILE A 174 -5.67 -8.19 1.51
CA ILE A 174 -5.89 -8.22 0.07
C ILE A 174 -7.26 -8.83 -0.26
N LEU A 175 -7.58 -9.97 0.31
CA LEU A 175 -8.84 -10.69 0.01
C LEU A 175 -10.09 -9.98 0.56
N ARG A 176 -9.96 -9.10 1.54
CA ARG A 176 -11.07 -8.28 2.05
C ARG A 176 -11.37 -7.05 1.20
N CYS A 177 -10.42 -6.62 0.35
CA CYS A 177 -10.59 -5.48 -0.54
C CYS A 177 -11.15 -5.89 -1.90
N ASP A 178 -11.81 -4.96 -2.58
CA ASP A 178 -12.36 -5.17 -3.91
C ASP A 178 -11.27 -5.12 -4.99
N LEU A 179 -10.21 -4.33 -4.75
CA LEU A 179 -9.04 -4.19 -5.60
C LEU A 179 -7.78 -3.98 -4.77
N THR A 180 -6.65 -4.47 -5.26
CA THR A 180 -5.32 -4.24 -4.66
C THR A 180 -4.34 -3.72 -5.70
N LEU A 181 -3.68 -2.61 -5.37
CA LEU A 181 -2.61 -2.02 -6.18
C LEU A 181 -1.29 -2.68 -5.78
N VAL A 182 -0.57 -3.20 -6.77
CA VAL A 182 0.70 -3.94 -6.59
C VAL A 182 1.78 -3.28 -7.42
N ILE A 183 2.90 -2.93 -6.80
CA ILE A 183 3.94 -2.10 -7.43
C ILE A 183 4.93 -2.89 -8.29
N SER A 184 5.05 -4.20 -8.11
CA SER A 184 6.03 -5.01 -8.85
C SER A 184 5.42 -6.26 -9.48
N ARG A 185 5.97 -6.64 -10.64
CA ARG A 185 5.58 -7.88 -11.33
C ARG A 185 5.93 -9.13 -10.53
N THR A 186 7.00 -9.07 -9.74
CA THR A 186 7.39 -10.18 -8.85
C THR A 186 6.37 -10.40 -7.76
N GLU A 187 5.88 -9.33 -7.14
CA GLU A 187 4.82 -9.41 -6.13
C GLU A 187 3.51 -9.88 -6.75
N TYR A 188 3.16 -9.35 -7.93
CA TYR A 188 1.97 -9.79 -8.66
C TYR A 188 2.01 -11.30 -8.94
N ALA A 189 3.14 -11.83 -9.45
CA ALA A 189 3.33 -13.25 -9.69
C ALA A 189 3.27 -14.07 -8.39
N LEU A 190 3.91 -13.60 -7.31
CA LEU A 190 3.84 -14.26 -6.01
C LEU A 190 2.39 -14.37 -5.50
N LEU A 191 1.62 -13.28 -5.63
CA LEU A 191 0.22 -13.25 -5.20
C LEU A 191 -0.66 -14.19 -6.03
N THR A 192 -0.46 -14.25 -7.35
CA THR A 192 -1.26 -15.12 -8.22
C THR A 192 -0.83 -16.59 -8.16
N ASP A 193 0.46 -16.86 -8.25
CA ASP A 193 0.98 -18.20 -8.50
C ASP A 193 1.15 -19.00 -7.20
N TYR A 194 1.55 -18.33 -6.12
CA TYR A 194 1.78 -18.98 -4.83
C TYR A 194 0.58 -18.83 -3.88
N TYR A 195 0.06 -17.60 -3.71
CA TYR A 195 -1.06 -17.34 -2.79
C TYR A 195 -2.44 -17.52 -3.43
N HIS A 196 -2.51 -17.75 -4.73
CA HIS A 196 -3.74 -17.95 -5.49
C HIS A 196 -4.76 -16.81 -5.34
N VAL A 197 -4.28 -15.58 -5.16
CA VAL A 197 -5.13 -14.40 -5.16
C VAL A 197 -5.72 -14.22 -6.56
N PRO A 198 -7.04 -14.03 -6.70
CA PRO A 198 -7.66 -13.86 -8.00
C PRO A 198 -7.09 -12.66 -8.77
N ALA A 199 -6.58 -12.88 -9.98
CA ALA A 199 -5.96 -11.82 -10.79
C ALA A 199 -6.88 -10.60 -11.01
N LYS A 200 -8.20 -10.80 -11.02
CA LYS A 200 -9.20 -9.71 -11.13
C LYS A 200 -9.22 -8.76 -9.92
N GLN A 201 -8.66 -9.16 -8.78
CA GLN A 201 -8.52 -8.32 -7.59
C GLN A 201 -7.18 -7.56 -7.56
N LEU A 202 -6.28 -7.83 -8.50
CA LEU A 202 -4.95 -7.25 -8.54
C LEU A 202 -4.83 -6.28 -9.71
N TYR A 203 -4.26 -5.12 -9.45
CA TYR A 203 -3.90 -4.15 -10.47
C TYR A 203 -2.42 -3.80 -10.35
N TYR A 204 -1.65 -4.05 -11.41
CA TYR A 204 -0.25 -3.66 -11.46
C TYR A 204 -0.13 -2.14 -11.61
N HIS A 205 0.32 -1.49 -10.55
CA HIS A 205 0.50 -0.03 -10.47
C HIS A 205 1.97 0.26 -10.13
N PRO A 206 2.85 0.37 -11.14
CA PRO A 206 4.27 0.59 -10.88
C PRO A 206 4.50 1.95 -10.21
N LEU A 207 5.54 2.03 -9.39
CA LEU A 207 5.95 3.29 -8.77
C LEU A 207 6.28 4.33 -9.84
N ASN A 208 5.61 5.48 -9.79
CA ASN A 208 5.92 6.65 -10.61
C ASN A 208 7.07 7.43 -9.95
N LEU A 209 8.28 6.89 -10.01
CA LEU A 209 9.46 7.61 -9.58
C LEU A 209 9.86 8.60 -10.68
N SER A 210 9.88 9.88 -10.35
CA SER A 210 10.42 10.90 -11.26
C SER A 210 11.91 10.63 -11.51
N LEU A 211 12.30 10.47 -12.77
CA LEU A 211 13.70 10.31 -13.20
C LEU A 211 14.55 11.58 -12.95
N ILE A 212 13.97 12.64 -12.39
CA ILE A 212 14.66 13.95 -12.18
C ILE A 212 15.59 13.89 -10.95
N HIS A 213 15.58 12.81 -10.17
CA HIS A 213 16.38 12.68 -8.94
C HIS A 213 17.40 11.53 -8.98
N ILE A 214 17.81 11.08 -10.17
CA ILE A 214 18.95 10.15 -10.32
C ILE A 214 20.17 10.93 -10.83
#